data_945d0c2f055ca043ef7355e131355e6c
#
_entry.id   945d0c2f055ca043ef7355e131355e6c
#
_cell.length_a   1.000
_cell.length_b   1.000
_cell.length_c   1.000
_cell.angle_alpha   90.00
_cell.angle_beta   90.00
_cell.angle_gamma   90.00
#
_symmetry.space_group_name_H-M   'P 1'
#
loop_
_entity.id
_entity.type
_entity.pdbx_description
1 polymer ?
#
loop_
_entity_poly.entity_id
_entity_poly.type
_entity_poly.pdbx_seq_one_letter_code
_entity_poly.pdbx_strand_id
1 'polypeptide(L)'
;MPDRVVVLRDESDEWIGRLARVGLGVLVGAAALGVAGVLLARDQMARHQRELFSSQPLRRLAALGYLKGQPAVDNVLLLRDYLAWEERPLLRKRAAGILAAMEAELASETSEEA
;
A
#
# COMPACT_ATOMS: atom_id res chain seq x y z
N MET A 1 28.33 48.94 -20.51
CA MET A 1 27.33 48.30 -19.70
C MET A 1 26.79 46.98 -20.25
N PRO A 2 27.04 46.59 -21.55
CA PRO A 2 26.63 45.27 -22.01
C PRO A 2 27.16 44.13 -21.18
N ASP A 3 28.38 44.24 -20.64
CA ASP A 3 29.03 43.19 -19.86
C ASP A 3 28.29 42.88 -18.54
N ARG A 4 27.67 43.89 -17.89
CA ARG A 4 26.88 43.69 -16.70
C ARG A 4 25.61 42.89 -16.98
N VAL A 5 24.96 43.14 -18.12
CA VAL A 5 23.75 42.43 -18.53
C VAL A 5 24.06 40.97 -18.80
N VAL A 6 25.20 40.70 -19.44
CA VAL A 6 25.67 39.33 -19.72
C VAL A 6 25.98 38.58 -18.43
N VAL A 7 26.66 39.23 -17.47
CA VAL A 7 26.97 38.63 -16.16
C VAL A 7 25.70 38.32 -15.38
N LEU A 8 24.71 39.21 -15.39
CA LEU A 8 23.42 38.95 -14.75
C LEU A 8 22.66 37.81 -15.39
N ARG A 9 22.72 37.66 -16.69
CA ARG A 9 22.17 36.52 -17.41
C ARG A 9 22.81 35.21 -17.00
N ASP A 10 24.14 35.18 -16.92
CA ASP A 10 24.87 33.98 -16.49
C ASP A 10 24.52 33.57 -15.07
N GLU A 11 24.40 34.52 -14.15
CA GLU A 11 23.95 34.26 -12.78
C GLU A 11 22.52 33.71 -12.73
N SER A 12 21.62 34.30 -13.53
CA SER A 12 20.25 33.83 -13.66
C SER A 12 20.19 32.40 -14.19
N ASP A 13 20.95 32.09 -15.24
CA ASP A 13 20.98 30.78 -15.86
C ASP A 13 21.56 29.74 -14.90
N GLU A 14 22.61 30.07 -14.17
CA GLU A 14 23.18 29.17 -13.15
C GLU A 14 22.19 28.90 -12.02
N TRP A 15 21.49 29.91 -11.56
CA TRP A 15 20.51 29.79 -10.50
C TRP A 15 19.33 28.92 -10.92
N ILE A 16 18.81 29.13 -12.13
CA ILE A 16 17.75 28.33 -12.72
C ILE A 16 18.22 26.88 -12.90
N GLY A 17 19.45 26.67 -13.37
CA GLY A 17 20.04 25.34 -13.51
C GLY A 17 20.15 24.61 -12.17
N ARG A 18 20.54 25.30 -11.11
CA ARG A 18 20.59 24.72 -9.76
C ARG A 18 19.20 24.33 -9.25
N LEU A 19 18.21 25.21 -9.44
CA LEU A 19 16.83 24.92 -9.06
C LEU A 19 16.28 23.74 -9.82
N ALA A 20 16.55 23.66 -11.12
CA ALA A 20 16.12 22.54 -11.94
C ALA A 20 16.74 21.23 -11.48
N ARG A 21 18.03 21.22 -11.14
CA ARG A 21 18.73 20.02 -10.64
C ARG A 21 18.19 19.59 -9.28
N VAL A 22 17.99 20.52 -8.37
CA VAL A 22 17.44 20.24 -7.04
C VAL A 22 16.01 19.72 -7.17
N GLY A 23 15.18 20.38 -7.99
CA GLY A 23 13.81 19.94 -8.25
C GLY A 23 13.74 18.53 -8.84
N LEU A 24 14.60 18.25 -9.84
CA LEU A 24 14.69 16.91 -10.43
C LEU A 24 15.14 15.87 -9.42
N GLY A 25 16.15 16.19 -8.60
CA GLY A 25 16.64 15.31 -7.56
C GLY A 25 15.56 14.97 -6.53
N VAL A 26 14.77 15.97 -6.11
CA VAL A 26 13.65 15.78 -5.18
C VAL A 26 12.57 14.89 -5.81
N LEU A 27 12.22 15.12 -7.09
CA LEU A 27 11.23 14.32 -7.78
C LEU A 27 11.68 12.86 -7.94
N VAL A 28 12.92 12.61 -8.32
CA VAL A 28 13.48 11.27 -8.44
C VAL A 28 13.53 10.57 -7.09
N GLY A 29 13.96 11.28 -6.05
CA GLY A 29 13.99 10.75 -4.68
C GLY A 29 12.60 10.41 -4.16
N ALA A 30 11.61 11.28 -4.40
CA ALA A 30 10.23 11.03 -3.99
C ALA A 30 9.63 9.84 -4.74
N ALA A 31 9.91 9.71 -6.04
CA ALA A 31 9.46 8.58 -6.85
C ALA A 31 10.09 7.27 -6.36
N ALA A 32 11.39 7.27 -6.04
CA ALA A 32 12.10 6.10 -5.52
C ALA A 32 11.53 5.66 -4.16
N LEU A 33 11.26 6.61 -3.26
CA LEU A 33 10.64 6.33 -1.95
C LEU A 33 9.22 5.81 -2.12
N GLY A 34 8.46 6.35 -3.07
CA GLY A 34 7.10 5.87 -3.38
C GLY A 34 7.10 4.43 -3.88
N VAL A 35 8.00 4.09 -4.81
CA VAL A 35 8.15 2.72 -5.32
C VAL A 35 8.58 1.76 -4.20
N ALA A 36 9.58 2.15 -3.40
CA ALA A 36 10.04 1.35 -2.26
C ALA A 36 8.89 1.13 -1.26
N GLY A 37 8.08 2.16 -0.98
CA GLY A 37 6.94 2.05 -0.10
C GLY A 37 5.87 1.09 -0.62
N VAL A 38 5.57 1.14 -1.92
CA VAL A 38 4.62 0.23 -2.55
C VAL A 38 5.12 -1.22 -2.51
N LEU A 39 6.42 -1.43 -2.81
CA LEU A 39 7.02 -2.77 -2.76
C LEU A 39 7.00 -3.34 -1.34
N LEU A 40 7.29 -2.51 -0.34
CA LEU A 40 7.24 -2.89 1.07
C LEU A 40 5.82 -3.25 1.49
N ALA A 41 4.83 -2.45 1.08
CA ALA A 41 3.43 -2.71 1.38
C ALA A 41 2.96 -4.04 0.76
N ARG A 42 3.36 -4.32 -0.47
CA ARG A 42 3.05 -5.59 -1.14
C ARG A 42 3.70 -6.78 -0.44
N ASP A 43 4.95 -6.63 -0.01
CA ASP A 43 5.67 -7.68 0.73
C ASP A 43 5.00 -7.97 2.07
N GLN A 44 4.60 -6.93 2.80
CA GLN A 44 3.85 -7.05 4.05
C GLN A 44 2.53 -7.77 3.84
N MET A 45 1.78 -7.41 2.80
CA MET A 45 0.51 -8.05 2.47
C MET A 45 0.69 -9.53 2.16
N ALA A 46 1.64 -9.88 1.29
CA ALA A 46 1.94 -11.25 0.93
C ALA A 46 2.37 -12.09 2.13
N ARG A 47 3.15 -11.50 3.03
CA ARG A 47 3.58 -12.14 4.26
C ARG A 47 2.38 -12.47 5.17
N HIS A 48 1.49 -11.52 5.39
CA HIS A 48 0.30 -11.74 6.23
C HIS A 48 -0.66 -12.73 5.59
N GLN A 49 -0.81 -12.69 4.27
CA GLN A 49 -1.61 -13.67 3.55
C GLN A 49 -1.08 -15.09 3.75
N ARG A 50 0.24 -15.28 3.74
CA ARG A 50 0.87 -16.57 4.02
C ARG A 50 0.70 -17.01 5.47
N GLU A 51 0.83 -16.08 6.41
CA GLU A 51 0.68 -16.34 7.85
C GLU A 51 -0.75 -16.75 8.21
N LEU A 52 -1.73 -16.40 7.39
CA LEU A 52 -3.11 -16.84 7.57
C LEU A 52 -3.24 -18.37 7.62
N PHE A 53 -2.34 -19.07 6.96
CA PHE A 53 -2.30 -20.54 6.93
C PHE A 53 -1.17 -21.12 7.77
N SER A 54 -0.63 -20.35 8.71
CA SER A 54 0.41 -20.80 9.64
C SER A 54 -0.10 -21.91 10.55
N SER A 55 0.79 -22.80 10.96
CA SER A 55 0.48 -23.84 11.95
C SER A 55 0.20 -23.26 13.33
N GLN A 56 0.64 -22.03 13.62
CA GLN A 56 0.46 -21.38 14.92
C GLN A 56 -0.81 -20.54 14.93
N PRO A 57 -1.76 -20.83 15.85
CA PRO A 57 -3.03 -20.10 15.91
C PRO A 57 -2.88 -18.59 16.14
N LEU A 58 -1.90 -18.18 16.94
CA LEU A 58 -1.67 -16.77 17.21
C LEU A 58 -1.23 -16.01 15.96
N ARG A 59 -0.42 -16.63 15.10
CA ARG A 59 -0.03 -16.04 13.83
C ARG A 59 -1.22 -15.89 12.88
N ARG A 60 -2.10 -16.91 12.86
CA ARG A 60 -3.34 -16.83 12.07
C ARG A 60 -4.24 -15.70 12.56
N LEU A 61 -4.37 -15.56 13.88
CA LEU A 61 -5.14 -14.48 14.48
C LEU A 61 -4.58 -13.10 14.14
N ALA A 62 -3.25 -12.94 14.20
CA ALA A 62 -2.57 -11.69 13.83
C ALA A 62 -2.77 -11.36 12.35
N ALA A 63 -2.70 -12.37 11.47
CA ALA A 63 -2.93 -12.21 10.04
C ALA A 63 -4.38 -11.75 9.77
N LEU A 64 -5.36 -12.33 10.45
CA LEU A 64 -6.76 -11.90 10.34
C LEU A 64 -6.93 -10.44 10.76
N GLY A 65 -6.28 -10.02 11.84
CA GLY A 65 -6.32 -8.62 12.29
C GLY A 65 -5.73 -7.67 11.27
N TYR A 66 -4.66 -8.05 10.61
CA TYR A 66 -4.07 -7.25 9.54
C TYR A 66 -5.00 -7.15 8.32
N LEU A 67 -5.56 -8.27 7.88
CA LEU A 67 -6.44 -8.31 6.71
C LEU A 67 -7.73 -7.52 6.94
N LYS A 68 -8.19 -7.42 8.17
CA LYS A 68 -9.36 -6.61 8.54
C LYS A 68 -9.23 -5.17 8.07
N GLY A 69 -8.04 -4.60 8.13
CA GLY A 69 -7.76 -3.24 7.69
C GLY A 69 -7.45 -3.11 6.20
N GLN A 70 -7.53 -4.19 5.43
CA GLN A 70 -7.12 -4.23 4.03
C GLN A 70 -8.25 -4.80 3.14
N PRO A 71 -9.37 -4.06 2.97
CA PRO A 71 -10.45 -4.54 2.12
C PRO A 71 -10.00 -4.60 0.67
N ALA A 72 -10.09 -5.78 0.08
CA ALA A 72 -9.71 -6.04 -1.30
C ALA A 72 -10.36 -7.34 -1.77
N VAL A 73 -10.65 -7.43 -3.06
CA VAL A 73 -11.25 -8.64 -3.66
C VAL A 73 -10.36 -9.86 -3.42
N ASP A 74 -9.05 -9.71 -3.56
CA ASP A 74 -8.10 -10.80 -3.30
C ASP A 74 -8.21 -11.32 -1.87
N ASN A 75 -8.37 -10.43 -0.90
CA ASN A 75 -8.51 -10.80 0.50
C ASN A 75 -9.85 -11.47 0.78
N VAL A 76 -10.91 -11.08 0.08
CA VAL A 76 -12.22 -11.76 0.15
C VAL A 76 -12.08 -13.21 -0.28
N LEU A 77 -11.46 -13.44 -1.42
CA LEU A 77 -11.25 -14.80 -1.94
C LEU A 77 -10.37 -15.64 -1.01
N LEU A 78 -9.32 -15.02 -0.47
CA LEU A 78 -8.42 -15.67 0.47
C LEU A 78 -9.13 -16.05 1.78
N LEU A 79 -9.98 -15.17 2.30
CA LEU A 79 -10.75 -15.45 3.52
C LEU A 79 -11.77 -16.56 3.32
N ARG A 80 -12.35 -16.67 2.13
CA ARG A 80 -13.25 -17.80 1.79
C ARG A 80 -12.49 -19.12 1.82
N ASP A 81 -11.28 -19.16 1.24
CA ASP A 81 -10.42 -20.32 1.28
C ASP A 81 -9.99 -20.67 2.70
N TYR A 82 -9.65 -19.64 3.48
CA TYR A 82 -9.31 -19.80 4.88
C TYR A 82 -10.45 -20.42 5.70
N LEU A 83 -11.69 -19.97 5.49
CA LEU A 83 -12.85 -20.51 6.20
C LEU A 83 -13.07 -21.99 5.89
N ALA A 84 -12.77 -22.43 4.67
CA ALA A 84 -12.86 -23.83 4.31
C ALA A 84 -11.76 -24.68 4.96
N TRP A 85 -10.64 -24.07 5.28
CA TRP A 85 -9.45 -24.74 5.81
C TRP A 85 -9.38 -24.74 7.34
N GLU A 86 -9.79 -23.63 7.98
CA GLU A 86 -9.65 -23.46 9.44
C GLU A 86 -10.62 -24.32 10.20
N GLU A 87 -10.11 -25.06 11.20
CA GLU A 87 -10.90 -25.96 12.02
C GLU A 87 -11.34 -25.32 13.36
N ARG A 88 -10.61 -24.32 13.85
CA ARG A 88 -10.91 -23.69 15.15
C ARG A 88 -12.15 -22.80 15.08
N PRO A 89 -13.19 -23.06 15.89
CA PRO A 89 -14.44 -22.29 15.79
C PRO A 89 -14.27 -20.81 16.04
N LEU A 90 -13.43 -20.42 16.98
CA LEU A 90 -13.19 -19.01 17.32
C LEU A 90 -12.57 -18.24 16.15
N LEU A 91 -11.57 -18.84 15.51
CA LEU A 91 -10.90 -18.23 14.34
C LEU A 91 -11.83 -18.20 13.13
N ARG A 92 -12.63 -19.25 12.93
CA ARG A 92 -13.64 -19.27 11.86
C ARG A 92 -14.68 -18.17 12.05
N LYS A 93 -15.17 -18.00 13.26
CA LYS A 93 -16.15 -16.96 13.58
C LYS A 93 -15.58 -15.57 13.30
N ARG A 94 -14.34 -15.33 13.71
CA ARG A 94 -13.67 -14.06 13.51
C ARG A 94 -13.46 -13.79 12.03
N ALA A 95 -12.98 -14.76 11.29
CA ALA A 95 -12.78 -14.65 9.84
C ALA A 95 -14.10 -14.41 9.10
N ALA A 96 -15.15 -15.08 9.48
CA ALA A 96 -16.49 -14.90 8.89
C ALA A 96 -16.99 -13.47 9.10
N GLY A 97 -16.78 -12.90 10.28
CA GLY A 97 -17.13 -11.51 10.58
C GLY A 97 -16.34 -10.52 9.73
N ILE A 98 -15.03 -10.73 9.60
CA ILE A 98 -14.15 -9.90 8.77
C ILE A 98 -14.58 -10.00 7.30
N LEU A 99 -14.85 -11.19 6.81
CA LEU A 99 -15.27 -11.42 5.44
C LEU A 99 -16.58 -10.69 5.14
N ALA A 100 -17.58 -10.81 6.00
CA ALA A 100 -18.87 -10.16 5.83
C ALA A 100 -18.73 -8.63 5.79
N ALA A 101 -17.94 -8.06 6.70
CA ALA A 101 -17.69 -6.62 6.73
C ALA A 101 -16.95 -6.15 5.47
N MET A 102 -15.96 -6.92 5.02
CA MET A 102 -15.18 -6.60 3.82
C MET A 102 -16.05 -6.66 2.55
N GLU A 103 -16.89 -7.66 2.41
CA GLU A 103 -17.82 -7.78 1.30
C GLU A 103 -18.81 -6.62 1.26
N ALA A 104 -19.32 -6.21 2.43
CA ALA A 104 -20.24 -5.07 2.55
C ALA A 104 -19.55 -3.77 2.14
N GLU A 105 -18.31 -3.57 2.55
CA GLU A 105 -17.54 -2.37 2.22
C GLU A 105 -17.26 -2.30 0.70
N LEU A 106 -16.86 -3.40 0.09
CA LEU A 106 -16.60 -3.46 -1.35
C LEU A 106 -17.88 -3.29 -2.17
N ALA A 107 -18.98 -3.84 -1.72
CA ALA A 107 -20.29 -3.65 -2.36
C ALA A 107 -20.75 -2.19 -2.30
N SER A 108 -20.49 -1.51 -1.18
CA SER A 108 -20.79 -0.09 -1.00
C SER A 108 -19.98 0.78 -1.96
N GLU A 109 -18.69 0.50 -2.13
CA GLU A 109 -17.83 1.21 -3.08
C GLU A 109 -18.32 1.04 -4.51
N THR A 110 -18.69 -0.17 -4.89
CA THR A 110 -19.22 -0.45 -6.23
C THR A 110 -20.54 0.29 -6.48
N SER A 111 -21.40 0.41 -5.47
CA SER A 111 -22.66 1.15 -5.57
C SER A 111 -22.44 2.64 -5.75
N GLU A 112 -21.42 3.21 -5.11
CA GLU A 112 -21.07 4.63 -5.25
C GLU A 112 -20.53 4.94 -6.65
N GLU A 113 -19.80 4.02 -7.26
CA GLU A 113 -19.29 4.17 -8.62
C GLU A 113 -20.39 4.08 -9.68
N ALA A 114 -21.45 3.38 -9.39
CA ALA A 114 -22.58 3.24 -10.30
C ALA A 114 -23.50 4.45 -10.22
#